data_037bc187ee5a2a2568539886a54627a4
#
_entry.id   037bc187ee5a2a2568539886a54627a4
#
_cell.length_a   1.000
_cell.length_b   1.000
_cell.length_c   1.000
_cell.angle_alpha   90.00
_cell.angle_beta   90.00
_cell.angle_gamma   90.00
#
_symmetry.space_group_name_H-M   'P 1'
#
loop_
_entity.id
_entity.type
_entity.pdbx_description
1 polymer ?
#
loop_
_entity_poly.entity_id
_entity_poly.type
_entity_poly.pdbx_seq_one_letter_code
_entity_poly.pdbx_strand_id
1 'polypeptide(L)'
;MISIPYAVASADGLLEEDRETVRCLLNSWQTHYRGNLLRSDYYEARNMLKDLGIAVPDSLRDLEVACGWGYKCVEVMRDHIAFDGFTCPDDEDFDGLLTSVAKRNKMATRVGKAVNSALKYCFSMLVVTADEDGHARISAYPPTLCTGIWDDVHECLSSGMFVVSFAKDRGRPTDRPDWVNVMLPDRMVRIREVRRNEWAAEYVEHGLGAVPMFVMPHNPDDDRPFGVSRINSEVRWNIDCAMRANVNEEIAAAFAASTQKYLLGTDGDAFADKTKWSAFIGSIFEVTKTEDGTIPQFGQLTQPSMQPMTEHFGNLCKRMSAATGIHVGQFGIMSDNPSSAEAIYAENEPLILKCKSFIREAKAALANAATAAIATELGCSYEEAEDACGVSVHFLNPAMPTLAQQTDSSIKLASAVEGFAGTPTFWRLNGLDDDEVRNVSSEIRRNVTRSAALDLMVGVTQAAEPAPPADD
;
A
#
# COMPACT_ATOMS: atom_id res chain seq x y z
N MET A 1 31.79 14.12 -15.83
CA MET A 1 31.13 13.90 -14.51
C MET A 1 31.19 12.41 -14.25
N ILE A 2 31.83 11.96 -13.17
CA ILE A 2 31.88 10.54 -12.79
C ILE A 2 30.47 10.11 -12.42
N SER A 3 30.02 8.95 -12.91
CA SER A 3 28.70 8.43 -12.52
C SER A 3 28.66 8.10 -11.01
N ILE A 4 27.53 8.31 -10.34
CA ILE A 4 27.38 8.05 -8.89
C ILE A 4 27.80 6.62 -8.52
N PRO A 5 27.38 5.56 -9.26
CA PRO A 5 27.79 4.20 -8.98
C PRO A 5 29.32 4.00 -8.99
N TYR A 6 30.00 4.66 -9.90
CA TYR A 6 31.45 4.56 -9.98
C TYR A 6 32.16 5.31 -8.85
N ALA A 7 31.67 6.49 -8.48
CA ALA A 7 32.21 7.28 -7.37
C ALA A 7 32.07 6.56 -6.02
N VAL A 8 30.90 5.98 -5.76
CA VAL A 8 30.60 5.23 -4.53
C VAL A 8 31.41 3.93 -4.46
N ALA A 9 31.53 3.20 -5.57
CA ALA A 9 32.35 1.97 -5.66
C ALA A 9 33.87 2.24 -5.52
N SER A 10 34.29 3.50 -5.58
CA SER A 10 35.68 3.94 -5.37
C SER A 10 35.88 4.58 -3.99
N ALA A 11 34.96 4.34 -3.04
CA ALA A 11 35.05 4.88 -1.69
C ALA A 11 36.35 4.45 -0.99
N ASP A 12 36.94 5.38 -0.22
CA ASP A 12 38.09 5.07 0.63
C ASP A 12 37.69 4.07 1.72
N GLY A 13 38.54 3.08 1.96
CA GLY A 13 38.25 1.99 2.90
C GLY A 13 37.37 0.87 2.34
N LEU A 14 36.85 0.97 1.10
CA LEU A 14 36.08 -0.10 0.47
C LEU A 14 37.00 -1.21 -0.07
N LEU A 15 36.76 -2.47 0.37
CA LEU A 15 37.50 -3.65 -0.07
C LEU A 15 37.30 -3.88 -1.58
N GLU A 16 38.35 -4.38 -2.25
CA GLU A 16 38.33 -4.60 -3.69
C GLU A 16 37.25 -5.62 -4.11
N GLU A 17 37.05 -6.65 -3.30
CA GLU A 17 36.04 -7.70 -3.51
C GLU A 17 34.60 -7.18 -3.49
N ASP A 18 34.31 -6.13 -2.71
CA ASP A 18 32.96 -5.57 -2.57
C ASP A 18 32.63 -4.49 -3.62
N ARG A 19 33.64 -3.95 -4.32
CA ARG A 19 33.47 -2.84 -5.28
C ARG A 19 32.50 -3.17 -6.41
N GLU A 20 32.62 -4.38 -6.95
CA GLU A 20 31.75 -4.80 -8.05
C GLU A 20 30.31 -4.97 -7.58
N THR A 21 30.09 -5.57 -6.41
CA THR A 21 28.77 -5.72 -5.79
C THR A 21 28.12 -4.37 -5.53
N VAL A 22 28.85 -3.42 -4.94
CA VAL A 22 28.38 -2.05 -4.70
C VAL A 22 28.00 -1.36 -6.02
N ARG A 23 28.80 -1.52 -7.07
CA ARG A 23 28.53 -0.95 -8.39
C ARG A 23 27.28 -1.55 -9.02
N CYS A 24 27.11 -2.86 -8.97
CA CYS A 24 25.94 -3.57 -9.50
C CYS A 24 24.66 -3.13 -8.79
N LEU A 25 24.67 -3.06 -7.45
CA LEU A 25 23.52 -2.60 -6.66
C LEU A 25 23.11 -1.17 -7.01
N LEU A 26 24.06 -0.23 -7.08
CA LEU A 26 23.77 1.15 -7.43
C LEU A 26 23.27 1.33 -8.86
N ASN A 27 23.81 0.57 -9.82
CA ASN A 27 23.32 0.58 -11.20
C ASN A 27 21.90 0.03 -11.29
N SER A 28 21.60 -1.08 -10.61
CA SER A 28 20.27 -1.66 -10.53
C SER A 28 19.28 -0.65 -9.95
N TRP A 29 19.62 -0.03 -8.81
CA TRP A 29 18.79 0.99 -8.18
C TRP A 29 18.51 2.17 -9.13
N GLN A 30 19.54 2.74 -9.77
CA GLN A 30 19.37 3.86 -10.71
C GLN A 30 18.50 3.51 -11.90
N THR A 31 18.64 2.31 -12.44
CA THR A 31 17.86 1.84 -13.59
C THR A 31 16.36 1.83 -13.27
N HIS A 32 16.01 1.39 -12.07
CA HIS A 32 14.60 1.28 -11.66
C HIS A 32 14.02 2.55 -11.02
N TYR A 33 14.87 3.46 -10.55
CA TYR A 33 14.47 4.65 -9.79
C TYR A 33 13.43 5.51 -10.52
N ARG A 34 13.68 5.85 -11.80
CA ARG A 34 12.74 6.65 -12.61
C ARG A 34 11.39 5.97 -12.81
N GLY A 35 11.39 4.66 -13.01
CA GLY A 35 10.17 3.87 -13.13
C GLY A 35 9.35 3.88 -11.83
N ASN A 36 10.02 3.87 -10.70
CA ASN A 36 9.39 3.96 -9.39
C ASN A 36 8.83 5.36 -9.11
N LEU A 37 9.53 6.42 -9.48
CA LEU A 37 9.01 7.79 -9.40
C LEU A 37 7.75 7.95 -10.26
N LEU A 38 7.75 7.43 -11.49
CA LEU A 38 6.57 7.46 -12.35
C LEU A 38 5.35 6.79 -11.68
N ARG A 39 5.53 5.63 -11.03
CA ARG A 39 4.45 4.99 -10.27
C ARG A 39 3.97 5.86 -9.11
N SER A 40 4.87 6.58 -8.44
CA SER A 40 4.53 7.56 -7.42
C SER A 40 3.65 8.68 -7.95
N ASP A 41 3.98 9.22 -9.13
CA ASP A 41 3.22 10.29 -9.75
C ASP A 41 1.79 9.85 -10.10
N TYR A 42 1.63 8.63 -10.64
CA TYR A 42 0.29 8.06 -10.88
C TYR A 42 -0.48 7.78 -9.58
N TYR A 43 0.20 7.32 -8.54
CA TYR A 43 -0.42 7.12 -7.24
C TYR A 43 -0.93 8.42 -6.61
N GLU A 44 -0.16 9.49 -6.73
CA GLU A 44 -0.47 10.81 -6.16
C GLU A 44 -1.26 11.70 -7.12
N ALA A 45 -1.70 11.16 -8.25
CA ALA A 45 -2.42 11.88 -9.32
C ALA A 45 -1.67 13.13 -9.82
N ARG A 46 -0.32 13.09 -9.81
CA ARG A 46 0.56 14.14 -10.32
C ARG A 46 1.10 13.85 -11.72
N ASN A 47 0.61 12.79 -12.37
CA ASN A 47 1.01 12.44 -13.72
C ASN A 47 0.47 13.49 -14.70
N MET A 48 1.35 13.99 -15.56
CA MET A 48 0.99 14.95 -16.61
C MET A 48 0.63 14.19 -17.90
N LEU A 49 -0.48 14.57 -18.51
CA LEU A 49 -0.82 14.10 -19.86
C LEU A 49 0.17 14.69 -20.87
N LYS A 50 0.89 13.82 -21.57
CA LYS A 50 1.94 14.23 -22.53
C LYS A 50 1.38 14.78 -23.83
N ASP A 51 0.22 14.33 -24.27
CA ASP A 51 -0.43 14.74 -25.50
C ASP A 51 -1.94 14.54 -25.36
N LEU A 52 -2.68 15.62 -25.55
CA LEU A 52 -4.13 15.59 -25.51
C LEU A 52 -4.72 15.17 -26.87
N GLY A 53 -3.95 15.20 -27.95
CA GLY A 53 -4.35 14.78 -29.31
C GLY A 53 -5.52 15.56 -29.91
N ILE A 54 -6.04 16.58 -29.23
CA ILE A 54 -7.21 17.37 -29.55
C ILE A 54 -6.82 18.86 -29.57
N ALA A 55 -7.44 19.64 -30.43
CA ALA A 55 -7.33 21.10 -30.40
C ALA A 55 -8.01 21.64 -29.12
N VAL A 56 -7.29 21.64 -28.01
CA VAL A 56 -7.75 22.23 -26.76
C VAL A 56 -7.69 23.75 -26.88
N PRO A 57 -8.78 24.49 -26.62
CA PRO A 57 -8.76 25.95 -26.58
C PRO A 57 -7.69 26.45 -25.62
N ASP A 58 -7.00 27.55 -25.94
CA ASP A 58 -5.92 28.09 -25.12
C ASP A 58 -6.35 28.42 -23.68
N SER A 59 -7.63 28.77 -23.49
CA SER A 59 -8.24 29.03 -22.18
C SER A 59 -8.38 27.78 -21.29
N LEU A 60 -8.26 26.57 -21.85
CA LEU A 60 -8.40 25.31 -21.14
C LEU A 60 -7.09 24.50 -21.06
N ARG A 61 -5.99 25.05 -21.61
CA ARG A 61 -4.66 24.39 -21.55
C ARG A 61 -4.07 24.33 -20.14
N ASP A 62 -4.44 25.28 -19.29
CA ASP A 62 -3.98 25.37 -17.90
C ASP A 62 -4.88 24.57 -16.93
N LEU A 63 -5.83 23.77 -17.45
CA LEU A 63 -6.69 22.95 -16.63
C LEU A 63 -5.89 21.81 -16.00
N GLU A 64 -5.74 21.84 -14.69
CA GLU A 64 -5.17 20.71 -13.95
C GLU A 64 -6.21 19.61 -13.83
N VAL A 65 -6.01 18.52 -14.58
CA VAL A 65 -6.86 17.33 -14.53
C VAL A 65 -6.18 16.25 -13.74
N ALA A 66 -6.80 15.81 -12.67
CA ALA A 66 -6.31 14.73 -11.83
C ALA A 66 -7.27 13.53 -11.86
N CYS A 67 -6.71 12.32 -11.81
CA CYS A 67 -7.47 11.07 -11.70
C CYS A 67 -6.90 10.22 -10.56
N GLY A 68 -7.64 10.08 -9.48
CA GLY A 68 -7.21 9.37 -8.26
C GLY A 68 -7.27 7.84 -8.33
N TRP A 69 -7.43 7.25 -9.52
CA TRP A 69 -7.55 5.80 -9.67
C TRP A 69 -6.27 5.04 -9.29
N GLY A 70 -5.10 5.65 -9.45
CA GLY A 70 -3.83 5.07 -9.00
C GLY A 70 -3.79 4.86 -7.49
N TYR A 71 -4.25 5.86 -6.72
CA TYR A 71 -4.44 5.76 -5.27
C TYR A 71 -5.45 4.66 -4.93
N LYS A 72 -6.63 4.67 -5.55
CA LYS A 72 -7.68 3.67 -5.33
C LYS A 72 -7.21 2.23 -5.56
N CYS A 73 -6.43 1.98 -6.60
CA CYS A 73 -5.90 0.65 -6.90
C CYS A 73 -5.08 0.05 -5.78
N VAL A 74 -4.34 0.88 -5.04
CA VAL A 74 -3.48 0.47 -3.94
C VAL A 74 -4.25 0.43 -2.63
N GLU A 75 -4.93 1.52 -2.27
CA GLU A 75 -5.59 1.70 -0.98
C GLU A 75 -6.68 0.66 -0.73
N VAL A 76 -7.55 0.41 -1.71
CA VAL A 76 -8.63 -0.57 -1.56
C VAL A 76 -8.10 -1.97 -1.22
N MET A 77 -7.00 -2.39 -1.85
CA MET A 77 -6.37 -3.68 -1.51
C MET A 77 -5.66 -3.63 -0.16
N ARG A 78 -4.93 -2.55 0.13
CA ARG A 78 -4.21 -2.37 1.40
C ARG A 78 -5.16 -2.46 2.59
N ASP A 79 -6.34 -1.83 2.49
CA ASP A 79 -7.31 -1.75 3.58
C ASP A 79 -7.91 -3.13 3.94
N HIS A 80 -7.82 -4.11 3.03
CA HIS A 80 -8.17 -5.51 3.30
C HIS A 80 -7.02 -6.33 3.92
N ILE A 81 -5.81 -5.75 4.09
CA ILE A 81 -4.63 -6.47 4.56
C ILE A 81 -4.20 -5.89 5.91
N ALA A 82 -4.59 -6.53 6.99
CA ALA A 82 -4.26 -6.12 8.35
C ALA A 82 -3.38 -7.18 9.02
N PHE A 83 -2.19 -6.76 9.45
CA PHE A 83 -1.26 -7.59 10.23
C PHE A 83 -1.74 -7.70 11.67
N ASP A 84 -1.79 -8.93 12.21
CA ASP A 84 -2.30 -9.26 13.54
C ASP A 84 -1.20 -9.62 14.55
N GLY A 85 -0.05 -10.10 14.07
CA GLY A 85 1.08 -10.38 14.97
C GLY A 85 1.98 -11.53 14.52
N PHE A 86 2.96 -11.81 15.37
CA PHE A 86 3.82 -12.99 15.31
C PHE A 86 3.50 -13.92 16.44
N THR A 87 3.69 -15.22 16.26
CA THR A 87 3.65 -16.23 17.30
C THR A 87 4.75 -17.26 17.10
N CYS A 88 5.25 -17.84 18.19
CA CYS A 88 6.06 -19.04 18.21
C CYS A 88 5.31 -20.11 19.04
N PRO A 89 4.50 -20.98 18.40
CA PRO A 89 3.62 -21.89 19.13
C PRO A 89 4.37 -22.94 19.94
N ASP A 90 5.60 -23.22 19.58
CA ASP A 90 6.39 -24.32 20.16
C ASP A 90 7.20 -23.88 21.42
N ASP A 91 7.34 -22.56 21.66
CA ASP A 91 8.16 -22.03 22.76
C ASP A 91 7.60 -20.69 23.27
N GLU A 92 7.21 -20.66 24.58
CA GLU A 92 6.65 -19.46 25.22
C GLU A 92 7.68 -18.33 25.42
N ASP A 93 8.96 -18.65 25.59
CA ASP A 93 10.03 -17.65 25.79
C ASP A 93 10.28 -16.90 24.46
N PHE A 94 10.31 -17.61 23.34
CA PHE A 94 10.41 -17.03 22.01
C PHE A 94 9.15 -16.23 21.63
N ASP A 95 7.96 -16.68 22.00
CA ASP A 95 6.72 -15.93 21.78
C ASP A 95 6.74 -14.59 22.53
N GLY A 96 7.21 -14.59 23.77
CA GLY A 96 7.42 -13.38 24.57
C GLY A 96 8.43 -12.42 23.92
N LEU A 97 9.55 -12.96 23.41
CA LEU A 97 10.58 -12.18 22.71
C LEU A 97 10.01 -11.55 21.42
N LEU A 98 9.32 -12.32 20.58
CA LEU A 98 8.66 -11.86 19.36
C LEU A 98 7.65 -10.75 19.64
N THR A 99 6.84 -10.90 20.67
CA THR A 99 5.88 -9.87 21.10
C THR A 99 6.60 -8.58 21.48
N SER A 100 7.73 -8.68 22.21
CA SER A 100 8.56 -7.54 22.60
C SER A 100 9.17 -6.84 21.38
N VAL A 101 9.77 -7.60 20.46
CA VAL A 101 10.34 -7.10 19.21
C VAL A 101 9.26 -6.41 18.35
N ALA A 102 8.09 -7.04 18.21
CA ALA A 102 6.97 -6.48 17.45
C ALA A 102 6.49 -5.14 18.01
N LYS A 103 6.36 -5.05 19.35
CA LYS A 103 5.95 -3.83 20.05
C LYS A 103 7.00 -2.72 19.92
N ARG A 104 8.28 -3.02 20.18
CA ARG A 104 9.39 -2.06 20.06
C ARG A 104 9.51 -1.49 18.66
N ASN A 105 9.33 -2.32 17.65
CA ASN A 105 9.38 -1.96 16.24
C ASN A 105 8.06 -1.40 15.68
N LYS A 106 6.98 -1.33 16.46
CA LYS A 106 5.65 -0.88 16.02
C LYS A 106 5.19 -1.62 14.75
N MET A 107 5.30 -2.95 14.75
CA MET A 107 5.15 -3.77 13.55
C MET A 107 3.81 -3.61 12.86
N ALA A 108 2.69 -3.46 13.58
CA ALA A 108 1.39 -3.23 12.98
C ALA A 108 1.37 -2.02 12.02
N THR A 109 1.94 -0.88 12.45
CA THR A 109 2.05 0.32 11.60
C THR A 109 3.08 0.13 10.48
N ARG A 110 4.19 -0.53 10.77
CA ARG A 110 5.30 -0.72 9.82
C ARG A 110 4.90 -1.65 8.69
N VAL A 111 4.24 -2.75 8.99
CA VAL A 111 3.72 -3.69 7.99
C VAL A 111 2.70 -3.00 7.09
N GLY A 112 1.79 -2.19 7.62
CA GLY A 112 0.86 -1.41 6.79
C GLY A 112 1.56 -0.49 5.79
N LYS A 113 2.67 0.17 6.19
CA LYS A 113 3.51 0.96 5.28
C LYS A 113 4.25 0.09 4.26
N ALA A 114 4.75 -1.07 4.67
CA ALA A 114 5.42 -2.02 3.79
C ALA A 114 4.46 -2.59 2.74
N VAL A 115 3.24 -2.96 3.13
CA VAL A 115 2.16 -3.38 2.22
C VAL A 115 1.88 -2.29 1.18
N ASN A 116 1.70 -1.03 1.63
CA ASN A 116 1.47 0.08 0.70
C ASN A 116 2.62 0.23 -0.31
N SER A 117 3.86 0.12 0.15
CA SER A 117 5.06 0.16 -0.72
C SER A 117 5.06 -0.99 -1.73
N ALA A 118 4.81 -2.21 -1.29
CA ALA A 118 4.78 -3.38 -2.17
C ALA A 118 3.72 -3.26 -3.27
N LEU A 119 2.51 -2.85 -2.90
CA LEU A 119 1.41 -2.66 -3.86
C LEU A 119 1.68 -1.51 -4.84
N LYS A 120 2.25 -0.39 -4.35
CA LYS A 120 2.54 0.80 -5.14
C LYS A 120 3.69 0.57 -6.13
N TYR A 121 4.80 -0.01 -5.68
CA TYR A 121 6.03 -0.10 -6.47
C TYR A 121 6.28 -1.47 -7.09
N CYS A 122 6.21 -2.54 -6.39
CA CYS A 122 6.31 -3.97 -6.67
C CYS A 122 6.72 -4.77 -5.43
N PHE A 123 7.54 -4.20 -4.54
CA PHE A 123 7.95 -4.83 -3.29
C PHE A 123 8.16 -3.79 -2.18
N SER A 124 8.31 -4.27 -0.97
CA SER A 124 8.94 -3.57 0.14
C SER A 124 10.09 -4.41 0.67
N MET A 125 11.19 -3.77 1.03
CA MET A 125 12.35 -4.44 1.61
C MET A 125 12.28 -4.33 3.13
N LEU A 126 12.21 -5.45 3.83
CA LEU A 126 12.34 -5.51 5.27
C LEU A 126 13.81 -5.66 5.60
N VAL A 127 14.36 -4.75 6.40
CA VAL A 127 15.77 -4.71 6.77
C VAL A 127 15.88 -4.83 8.27
N VAL A 128 16.66 -5.80 8.74
CA VAL A 128 16.95 -6.01 10.16
C VAL A 128 18.36 -5.50 10.47
N THR A 129 18.47 -4.70 11.52
CA THR A 129 19.74 -4.16 12.00
C THR A 129 19.72 -4.15 13.53
N ALA A 130 20.89 -4.15 14.17
CA ALA A 130 21.00 -3.87 15.61
C ALA A 130 20.99 -2.36 15.87
N ASP A 131 20.36 -1.93 16.96
CA ASP A 131 20.51 -0.56 17.49
C ASP A 131 21.77 -0.45 18.38
N GLU A 132 21.96 0.71 19.02
CA GLU A 132 23.13 0.97 19.88
C GLU A 132 23.17 0.08 21.13
N ASP A 133 22.01 -0.40 21.59
CA ASP A 133 21.85 -1.29 22.74
C ASP A 133 21.90 -2.78 22.33
N GLY A 134 22.09 -3.10 21.05
CA GLY A 134 22.11 -4.46 20.49
C GLY A 134 20.73 -5.04 20.18
N HIS A 135 19.67 -4.28 20.36
CA HIS A 135 18.30 -4.75 20.06
C HIS A 135 17.97 -4.72 18.58
N ALA A 136 17.21 -5.70 18.15
CA ALA A 136 16.78 -5.83 16.76
C ALA A 136 15.84 -4.70 16.34
N ARG A 137 16.18 -4.03 15.23
CA ARG A 137 15.39 -3.01 14.57
C ARG A 137 14.97 -3.48 13.19
N ILE A 138 13.68 -3.70 12.99
CA ILE A 138 13.10 -4.04 11.70
C ILE A 138 12.67 -2.74 11.01
N SER A 139 13.16 -2.48 9.82
CA SER A 139 12.80 -1.30 9.01
C SER A 139 12.24 -1.73 7.67
N ALA A 140 11.33 -0.94 7.10
CA ALA A 140 10.77 -1.19 5.78
C ALA A 140 11.18 -0.08 4.81
N TYR A 141 11.77 -0.46 3.68
CA TYR A 141 12.24 0.47 2.65
C TYR A 141 11.50 0.25 1.33
N PRO A 142 11.01 1.31 0.68
CA PRO A 142 10.43 1.22 -0.65
C PRO A 142 11.53 1.06 -1.72
N PRO A 143 11.20 0.54 -2.92
CA PRO A 143 12.15 0.40 -4.04
C PRO A 143 12.78 1.71 -4.54
N THR A 144 12.26 2.85 -4.11
CA THR A 144 12.90 4.16 -4.33
C THR A 144 14.14 4.36 -3.44
N LEU A 145 14.25 3.60 -2.35
CA LEU A 145 15.33 3.70 -1.37
C LEU A 145 16.16 2.43 -1.24
N CYS A 146 15.81 1.34 -1.90
CA CYS A 146 16.52 0.07 -1.77
C CYS A 146 16.57 -0.72 -3.07
N THR A 147 17.48 -1.67 -3.10
CA THR A 147 17.59 -2.71 -4.15
C THR A 147 18.33 -3.93 -3.58
N GLY A 148 18.36 -5.02 -4.33
CA GLY A 148 19.12 -6.22 -3.97
C GLY A 148 19.50 -7.00 -5.22
N ILE A 149 20.45 -7.92 -5.07
CA ILE A 149 20.81 -8.92 -6.06
C ILE A 149 20.22 -10.24 -5.60
N TRP A 150 19.37 -10.81 -6.43
CA TRP A 150 18.68 -12.06 -6.14
C TRP A 150 19.56 -13.26 -6.51
N ASP A 151 19.54 -14.27 -5.68
CA ASP A 151 20.14 -15.57 -5.94
C ASP A 151 19.02 -16.56 -6.26
N ASP A 152 18.95 -16.97 -7.54
CA ASP A 152 17.91 -17.87 -8.02
C ASP A 152 18.06 -19.32 -7.49
N VAL A 153 19.25 -19.68 -6.99
CA VAL A 153 19.51 -21.03 -6.47
C VAL A 153 19.01 -21.18 -5.03
N HIS A 154 19.22 -20.15 -4.22
CA HIS A 154 18.85 -20.15 -2.81
C HIS A 154 17.56 -19.38 -2.52
N GLU A 155 16.93 -18.79 -3.56
CA GLU A 155 15.70 -17.99 -3.47
C GLU A 155 15.77 -16.89 -2.39
N CYS A 156 16.93 -16.25 -2.28
CA CYS A 156 17.18 -15.18 -1.32
C CYS A 156 18.04 -14.07 -1.92
N LEU A 157 18.32 -13.04 -1.14
CA LEU A 157 19.26 -12.00 -1.55
C LEU A 157 20.70 -12.42 -1.27
N SER A 158 21.56 -12.39 -2.29
CA SER A 158 23.03 -12.52 -2.13
C SER A 158 23.66 -11.24 -1.58
N SER A 159 23.06 -10.09 -1.85
CA SER A 159 23.44 -8.78 -1.33
C SER A 159 22.29 -7.80 -1.48
N GLY A 160 22.25 -6.77 -0.62
CA GLY A 160 21.25 -5.73 -0.68
C GLY A 160 21.82 -4.35 -0.37
N MET A 161 21.09 -3.31 -0.77
CA MET A 161 21.47 -1.93 -0.51
C MET A 161 20.24 -1.11 -0.15
N PHE A 162 20.42 -0.17 0.78
CA PHE A 162 19.41 0.86 1.04
C PHE A 162 20.04 2.24 1.23
N VAL A 163 19.33 3.25 0.77
CA VAL A 163 19.70 4.67 0.88
C VAL A 163 19.19 5.19 2.22
N VAL A 164 20.08 5.73 3.01
CA VAL A 164 19.76 6.31 4.33
C VAL A 164 19.40 7.79 4.19
N SER A 165 20.15 8.52 3.37
CA SER A 165 19.89 9.94 3.14
C SER A 165 20.29 10.37 1.73
N PHE A 166 19.73 11.53 1.34
CA PHE A 166 20.01 12.20 0.07
C PHE A 166 20.66 13.56 0.33
N ALA A 167 21.61 13.89 -0.52
CA ALA A 167 22.28 15.18 -0.52
C ALA A 167 21.26 16.32 -0.65
N LYS A 168 21.49 17.41 0.08
CA LYS A 168 20.62 18.59 0.04
C LYS A 168 21.26 19.68 -0.80
N ASP A 169 20.49 20.28 -1.70
CA ASP A 169 20.85 21.52 -2.37
C ASP A 169 19.95 22.66 -1.82
N ARG A 170 20.59 23.70 -1.23
CA ARG A 170 19.90 24.83 -0.59
C ARG A 170 18.80 24.39 0.40
N GLY A 171 19.07 23.28 1.13
CA GLY A 171 18.15 22.73 2.13
C GLY A 171 17.05 21.82 1.56
N ARG A 172 16.96 21.63 0.24
CA ARG A 172 16.02 20.71 -0.42
C ARG A 172 16.71 19.39 -0.74
N PRO A 173 16.06 18.24 -0.46
CA PRO A 173 16.62 16.94 -0.87
C PRO A 173 16.73 16.87 -2.39
N THR A 174 17.80 16.27 -2.85
CA THR A 174 18.05 15.95 -4.27
C THR A 174 17.80 14.46 -4.51
N ASP A 175 17.87 14.03 -5.77
CA ASP A 175 17.79 12.60 -6.14
C ASP A 175 19.16 11.89 -6.00
N ARG A 176 20.15 12.55 -5.42
CA ARG A 176 21.50 12.01 -5.26
C ARG A 176 21.68 11.53 -3.82
N PRO A 177 21.92 10.21 -3.61
CA PRO A 177 22.24 9.70 -2.29
C PRO A 177 23.58 10.28 -1.79
N ASP A 178 23.66 10.52 -0.49
CA ASP A 178 24.89 10.90 0.22
C ASP A 178 25.29 9.90 1.31
N TRP A 179 24.38 8.97 1.63
CA TRP A 179 24.65 7.85 2.52
C TRP A 179 23.90 6.62 2.05
N VAL A 180 24.63 5.55 1.77
CA VAL A 180 24.11 4.24 1.42
C VAL A 180 24.69 3.17 2.35
N ASN A 181 23.87 2.19 2.71
CA ASN A 181 24.32 0.99 3.41
C ASN A 181 24.15 -0.20 2.47
N VAL A 182 25.20 -1.04 2.41
CA VAL A 182 25.19 -2.29 1.66
C VAL A 182 25.23 -3.43 2.67
N MET A 183 24.30 -4.38 2.53
CA MET A 183 24.18 -5.56 3.38
C MET A 183 24.75 -6.76 2.65
N LEU A 184 25.68 -7.42 3.28
CA LEU A 184 26.35 -8.66 2.88
C LEU A 184 26.01 -9.75 3.92
N PRO A 185 26.30 -11.03 3.68
CA PRO A 185 25.93 -12.10 4.61
C PRO A 185 26.50 -11.93 6.03
N ASP A 186 27.73 -11.41 6.14
CA ASP A 186 28.45 -11.33 7.43
C ASP A 186 28.59 -9.91 7.96
N ARG A 187 28.47 -8.92 7.06
CA ARG A 187 28.83 -7.52 7.35
C ARG A 187 27.93 -6.52 6.63
N MET A 188 27.81 -5.36 7.21
CA MET A 188 27.20 -4.18 6.58
C MET A 188 28.30 -3.18 6.25
N VAL A 189 28.27 -2.63 5.03
CA VAL A 189 29.19 -1.57 4.59
C VAL A 189 28.43 -0.25 4.59
N ARG A 190 28.83 0.68 5.44
CA ARG A 190 28.31 2.05 5.49
C ARG A 190 29.14 2.93 4.59
N ILE A 191 28.57 3.46 3.52
CA ILE A 191 29.27 4.30 2.55
C ILE A 191 28.66 5.69 2.60
N ARG A 192 29.48 6.69 2.98
CA ARG A 192 29.03 8.08 3.16
C ARG A 192 29.86 9.03 2.32
N GLU A 193 29.22 10.06 1.81
CA GLU A 193 29.92 11.17 1.19
C GLU A 193 30.51 12.09 2.29
N VAL A 194 31.83 12.13 2.38
CA VAL A 194 32.56 12.97 3.35
C VAL A 194 32.69 14.40 2.80
N ARG A 195 33.00 14.51 1.51
CA ARG A 195 33.04 15.74 0.73
C ARG A 195 32.42 15.48 -0.63
N ARG A 196 32.09 16.53 -1.35
CA ARG A 196 31.49 16.39 -2.67
C ARG A 196 32.31 15.48 -3.58
N ASN A 197 31.74 14.32 -3.94
CA ASN A 197 32.32 13.20 -4.71
C ASN A 197 33.47 12.44 -4.01
N GLU A 198 33.75 12.67 -2.74
CA GLU A 198 34.70 11.89 -1.94
C GLU A 198 33.90 11.01 -0.97
N TRP A 199 34.03 9.72 -1.11
CA TRP A 199 33.27 8.72 -0.35
C TRP A 199 34.19 7.93 0.56
N ALA A 200 33.71 7.58 1.74
CA ALA A 200 34.37 6.69 2.68
C ALA A 200 33.45 5.53 3.06
N ALA A 201 34.04 4.34 3.22
CA ALA A 201 33.39 3.12 3.62
C ALA A 201 33.82 2.70 5.01
N GLU A 202 32.88 2.26 5.84
CA GLU A 202 33.07 1.70 7.17
C GLU A 202 32.37 0.34 7.24
N TYR A 203 33.05 -0.67 7.77
CA TYR A 203 32.52 -2.02 7.93
C TYR A 203 31.98 -2.24 9.34
N VAL A 204 30.81 -2.88 9.41
CA VAL A 204 30.16 -3.29 10.67
C VAL A 204 29.79 -4.75 10.53
N GLU A 205 30.43 -5.62 11.29
CA GLU A 205 30.10 -7.04 11.33
C GLU A 205 28.78 -7.26 12.08
N HIS A 206 27.93 -8.15 11.60
CA HIS A 206 26.68 -8.54 12.25
C HIS A 206 26.58 -10.04 12.54
N GLY A 207 27.44 -10.88 11.95
CA GLY A 207 27.59 -12.29 12.29
C GLY A 207 26.38 -13.19 12.00
N LEU A 208 25.41 -12.73 11.22
CA LEU A 208 24.18 -13.49 10.95
C LEU A 208 24.38 -14.64 9.94
N GLY A 209 25.42 -14.60 9.12
CA GLY A 209 25.65 -15.59 8.07
C GLY A 209 24.67 -15.50 6.88
N ALA A 210 23.72 -14.59 6.94
CA ALA A 210 22.73 -14.33 5.91
C ALA A 210 22.51 -12.84 5.71
N VAL A 211 22.09 -12.40 4.52
CA VAL A 211 21.76 -11.00 4.25
C VAL A 211 20.49 -10.62 5.00
N PRO A 212 20.52 -9.74 6.01
CA PRO A 212 19.36 -9.41 6.83
C PRO A 212 18.42 -8.42 6.13
N MET A 213 18.10 -8.72 4.88
CA MET A 213 17.15 -7.99 4.03
C MET A 213 16.21 -8.98 3.35
N PHE A 214 14.92 -8.78 3.52
CA PHE A 214 13.89 -9.70 3.04
C PHE A 214 12.91 -8.98 2.14
N VAL A 215 12.71 -9.53 0.94
CA VAL A 215 11.80 -8.96 -0.05
C VAL A 215 10.38 -9.37 0.30
N MET A 216 9.49 -8.39 0.43
CA MET A 216 8.04 -8.61 0.51
C MET A 216 7.42 -8.20 -0.83
N PRO A 217 7.32 -9.12 -1.81
CA PRO A 217 6.91 -8.81 -3.17
C PRO A 217 5.39 -8.79 -3.31
N HIS A 218 4.90 -8.08 -4.32
CA HIS A 218 3.52 -8.17 -4.78
C HIS A 218 3.48 -8.93 -6.11
N ASN A 219 2.78 -10.06 -6.12
CA ASN A 219 2.62 -10.91 -7.29
C ASN A 219 3.96 -11.26 -7.96
N PRO A 220 4.87 -11.94 -7.22
CA PRO A 220 6.13 -12.43 -7.78
C PRO A 220 5.87 -13.54 -8.81
N ASP A 221 6.87 -13.77 -9.65
CA ASP A 221 6.93 -14.80 -10.66
C ASP A 221 8.39 -15.28 -10.75
N ASP A 222 8.64 -16.47 -11.26
CA ASP A 222 9.99 -17.05 -11.36
C ASP A 222 10.98 -16.10 -12.06
N ASP A 223 10.52 -15.42 -13.14
CA ASP A 223 11.29 -14.39 -13.84
C ASP A 223 11.36 -13.05 -13.10
N ARG A 224 10.59 -12.86 -12.06
CA ARG A 224 10.40 -11.57 -11.36
C ARG A 224 10.25 -11.74 -9.86
N PRO A 225 11.30 -12.15 -9.15
CA PRO A 225 11.26 -12.38 -7.70
C PRO A 225 10.88 -11.14 -6.90
N PHE A 226 11.15 -9.93 -7.42
CA PHE A 226 10.71 -8.68 -6.82
C PHE A 226 9.25 -8.30 -7.13
N GLY A 227 8.54 -9.11 -7.91
CA GLY A 227 7.14 -8.93 -8.23
C GLY A 227 6.82 -7.77 -9.18
N VAL A 228 5.53 -7.42 -9.25
CA VAL A 228 4.97 -6.36 -10.12
C VAL A 228 4.09 -5.38 -9.36
N SER A 229 4.14 -4.11 -9.77
CA SER A 229 3.29 -3.06 -9.19
C SER A 229 1.82 -3.24 -9.59
N ARG A 230 0.89 -2.90 -8.69
CA ARG A 230 -0.52 -2.73 -9.05
C ARG A 230 -0.74 -1.59 -10.04
N ILE A 231 0.13 -0.56 -10.01
CA ILE A 231 0.14 0.53 -10.98
C ILE A 231 0.94 0.10 -12.22
N ASN A 232 0.49 -0.97 -12.87
CA ASN A 232 1.10 -1.51 -14.08
C ASN A 232 0.79 -0.66 -15.31
N SER A 233 1.24 -1.08 -16.50
CA SER A 233 1.04 -0.34 -17.74
C SER A 233 -0.43 -0.21 -18.15
N GLU A 234 -1.24 -1.24 -17.90
CA GLU A 234 -2.67 -1.23 -18.20
C GLU A 234 -3.42 -0.24 -17.29
N VAL A 235 -3.12 -0.24 -16.00
CA VAL A 235 -3.70 0.70 -15.02
C VAL A 235 -3.33 2.14 -15.41
N ARG A 236 -2.05 2.42 -15.70
CA ARG A 236 -1.61 3.75 -16.13
C ARG A 236 -2.31 4.20 -17.42
N TRP A 237 -2.42 3.31 -18.40
CA TRP A 237 -3.15 3.59 -19.63
C TRP A 237 -4.62 3.97 -19.37
N ASN A 238 -5.32 3.22 -18.51
CA ASN A 238 -6.71 3.52 -18.16
C ASN A 238 -6.84 4.86 -17.42
N ILE A 239 -5.89 5.21 -16.55
CA ILE A 239 -5.83 6.52 -15.88
C ILE A 239 -5.67 7.65 -16.92
N ASP A 240 -4.74 7.51 -17.85
CA ASP A 240 -4.53 8.52 -18.91
C ASP A 240 -5.76 8.67 -19.83
N CYS A 241 -6.46 7.55 -20.10
CA CYS A 241 -7.72 7.60 -20.84
C CYS A 241 -8.82 8.32 -20.03
N ALA A 242 -8.93 8.06 -18.73
CA ALA A 242 -9.90 8.73 -17.87
C ALA A 242 -9.62 10.23 -17.76
N MET A 243 -8.36 10.63 -17.65
CA MET A 243 -7.98 12.05 -17.65
C MET A 243 -8.37 12.74 -18.95
N ARG A 244 -8.11 12.10 -20.11
CA ARG A 244 -8.56 12.64 -21.43
C ARG A 244 -10.08 12.71 -21.54
N ALA A 245 -10.79 11.70 -21.03
CA ALA A 245 -12.24 11.71 -21.03
C ALA A 245 -12.80 12.87 -20.20
N ASN A 246 -12.25 13.12 -19.00
CA ASN A 246 -12.64 14.24 -18.15
C ASN A 246 -12.40 15.59 -18.84
N VAL A 247 -11.23 15.79 -19.47
CA VAL A 247 -10.97 17.03 -20.24
C VAL A 247 -11.98 17.21 -21.34
N ASN A 248 -12.29 16.16 -22.10
CA ASN A 248 -13.27 16.23 -23.18
C ASN A 248 -14.68 16.53 -22.68
N GLU A 249 -15.06 15.97 -21.53
CA GLU A 249 -16.35 16.22 -20.89
C GLU A 249 -16.46 17.65 -20.41
N GLU A 250 -15.44 18.22 -19.78
CA GLU A 250 -15.40 19.64 -19.38
C GLU A 250 -15.48 20.59 -20.57
N ILE A 251 -14.75 20.29 -21.65
CA ILE A 251 -14.82 21.07 -22.90
C ILE A 251 -16.24 21.01 -23.48
N ALA A 252 -16.82 19.81 -23.60
CA ALA A 252 -18.16 19.63 -24.11
C ALA A 252 -19.23 20.32 -23.25
N ALA A 253 -19.06 20.25 -21.90
CA ALA A 253 -19.94 20.96 -20.96
C ALA A 253 -19.87 22.49 -21.13
N ALA A 254 -18.68 23.04 -21.33
CA ALA A 254 -18.50 24.48 -21.58
C ALA A 254 -19.20 24.93 -22.88
N PHE A 255 -19.09 24.11 -23.93
CA PHE A 255 -19.83 24.38 -25.21
C PHE A 255 -21.35 24.16 -25.05
N ALA A 256 -21.79 23.15 -24.32
CA ALA A 256 -23.20 22.89 -24.08
C ALA A 256 -23.85 24.00 -23.21
N ALA A 257 -23.11 24.57 -22.27
CA ALA A 257 -23.60 25.67 -21.43
C ALA A 257 -23.83 26.97 -22.16
N SER A 258 -23.09 27.21 -23.27
CA SER A 258 -23.25 28.40 -24.11
C SER A 258 -23.96 28.03 -25.40
N THR A 259 -25.27 28.26 -25.46
CA THR A 259 -26.07 28.00 -26.65
C THR A 259 -25.56 28.81 -27.84
N GLN A 260 -25.02 28.12 -28.87
CA GLN A 260 -24.57 28.81 -30.09
C GLN A 260 -25.75 29.21 -30.93
N LYS A 261 -25.89 30.53 -31.14
CA LYS A 261 -26.94 31.13 -31.96
C LYS A 261 -26.34 31.58 -33.27
N TYR A 262 -27.08 31.49 -34.35
CA TYR A 262 -26.67 31.99 -35.66
C TYR A 262 -27.75 32.84 -36.26
N LEU A 263 -27.34 33.80 -37.07
CA LEU A 263 -28.20 34.71 -37.81
C LEU A 263 -27.76 34.70 -39.28
N LEU A 264 -28.68 34.38 -40.19
CA LEU A 264 -28.42 34.33 -41.60
C LEU A 264 -29.13 35.51 -42.29
N GLY A 265 -28.49 36.08 -43.32
CA GLY A 265 -29.10 37.13 -44.14
C GLY A 265 -29.00 38.54 -43.52
N THR A 266 -27.96 38.82 -42.73
CA THR A 266 -27.65 40.15 -42.21
C THR A 266 -26.51 40.78 -43.01
N ASP A 267 -26.56 42.11 -43.18
CA ASP A 267 -25.43 42.88 -43.69
C ASP A 267 -24.26 42.88 -42.70
N GLY A 268 -23.02 42.86 -43.23
CA GLY A 268 -21.81 42.65 -42.40
C GLY A 268 -21.56 43.64 -41.27
N ASP A 269 -22.20 44.85 -41.31
CA ASP A 269 -22.04 45.91 -40.35
C ASP A 269 -22.99 45.86 -39.16
N ALA A 270 -23.95 44.91 -39.16
CA ALA A 270 -24.96 44.81 -38.09
C ALA A 270 -24.38 44.52 -36.69
N PHE A 271 -23.10 44.14 -36.60
CA PHE A 271 -22.39 43.82 -35.35
C PHE A 271 -21.04 44.53 -35.18
N ALA A 272 -20.76 45.58 -35.98
CA ALA A 272 -19.45 46.25 -35.99
C ALA A 272 -19.07 46.87 -34.64
N ASP A 273 -20.04 47.26 -33.81
CA ASP A 273 -19.81 47.98 -32.51
C ASP A 273 -19.91 47.11 -31.27
N LYS A 274 -20.15 45.79 -31.38
CA LYS A 274 -20.28 44.89 -30.21
C LYS A 274 -19.22 43.81 -30.21
N THR A 275 -18.50 43.69 -29.09
CA THR A 275 -17.60 42.56 -28.86
C THR A 275 -18.36 41.27 -29.06
N LYS A 276 -17.83 40.35 -29.87
CA LYS A 276 -18.44 39.03 -30.21
C LYS A 276 -18.98 38.24 -29.02
N TRP A 277 -18.41 38.43 -27.82
CA TRP A 277 -18.85 37.79 -26.61
C TRP A 277 -20.10 38.39 -25.94
N SER A 278 -20.31 39.69 -26.00
CA SER A 278 -21.48 40.31 -25.38
C SER A 278 -22.78 40.03 -26.15
N ALA A 279 -22.65 39.64 -27.41
CA ALA A 279 -23.76 39.19 -28.26
C ALA A 279 -24.20 37.75 -27.98
N PHE A 280 -23.36 36.91 -27.38
CA PHE A 280 -23.60 35.47 -27.22
C PHE A 280 -24.41 35.11 -25.98
N ILE A 281 -24.31 35.86 -24.89
CA ILE A 281 -24.93 35.51 -23.62
C ILE A 281 -26.08 36.47 -23.29
N GLY A 282 -27.31 36.05 -23.63
CA GLY A 282 -28.52 36.60 -23.02
C GLY A 282 -29.12 37.86 -23.63
N SER A 283 -28.67 38.34 -24.78
CA SER A 283 -29.31 39.50 -25.44
C SER A 283 -30.40 39.08 -26.44
N ILE A 284 -31.54 39.74 -26.36
CA ILE A 284 -32.58 39.71 -27.39
C ILE A 284 -32.07 40.58 -28.55
N PHE A 285 -31.93 39.97 -29.73
CA PHE A 285 -31.51 40.68 -30.92
C PHE A 285 -32.74 41.26 -31.63
N GLU A 286 -32.83 42.55 -31.73
CA GLU A 286 -33.74 43.23 -32.65
C GLU A 286 -32.99 43.47 -33.98
N VAL A 287 -33.41 42.80 -35.02
CA VAL A 287 -32.82 42.93 -36.37
C VAL A 287 -33.89 43.43 -37.31
N THR A 288 -33.65 44.60 -37.88
CA THR A 288 -34.50 45.18 -38.93
C THR A 288 -34.29 44.45 -40.27
N LYS A 289 -35.26 44.60 -41.18
CA LYS A 289 -35.14 44.08 -42.55
C LYS A 289 -33.91 44.66 -43.23
N THR A 290 -33.20 43.81 -44.01
CA THR A 290 -32.15 44.26 -44.94
C THR A 290 -32.66 45.21 -45.98
N GLU A 291 -31.79 46.04 -46.57
CA GLU A 291 -32.13 46.99 -47.60
C GLU A 291 -32.89 46.30 -48.81
N ASP A 292 -32.60 45.03 -49.12
CA ASP A 292 -33.27 44.21 -50.11
C ASP A 292 -34.61 43.58 -49.65
N GLY A 293 -35.07 43.92 -48.43
CA GLY A 293 -36.34 43.40 -47.91
C GLY A 293 -36.35 42.00 -47.40
N THR A 294 -35.18 41.32 -47.33
CA THR A 294 -35.00 39.97 -46.79
C THR A 294 -35.11 39.97 -45.29
N ILE A 295 -35.88 39.05 -44.73
CA ILE A 295 -36.00 38.90 -43.26
C ILE A 295 -34.85 38.00 -42.77
N PRO A 296 -33.99 38.46 -41.88
CA PRO A 296 -32.94 37.63 -41.32
C PRO A 296 -33.51 36.43 -40.60
N GLN A 297 -32.91 35.25 -40.82
CA GLN A 297 -33.30 34.01 -40.15
C GLN A 297 -32.41 33.80 -38.91
N PHE A 298 -33.07 33.73 -37.75
CA PHE A 298 -32.44 33.38 -36.49
C PHE A 298 -32.57 31.87 -36.24
N GLY A 299 -31.47 31.24 -35.89
CA GLY A 299 -31.46 29.85 -35.48
C GLY A 299 -30.53 29.63 -34.31
N GLN A 300 -30.72 28.49 -33.68
CA GLN A 300 -29.89 28.00 -32.58
C GLN A 300 -29.41 26.61 -32.95
N LEU A 301 -28.11 26.33 -32.78
CA LEU A 301 -27.58 25.00 -32.96
C LEU A 301 -28.11 24.09 -31.83
N THR A 302 -28.49 22.86 -32.23
CA THR A 302 -28.92 21.87 -31.25
C THR A 302 -27.79 21.55 -30.29
N GLN A 303 -28.07 21.59 -28.98
CA GLN A 303 -27.11 21.24 -27.99
C GLN A 303 -26.72 19.75 -28.14
N PRO A 304 -25.41 19.42 -28.14
CA PRO A 304 -25.00 18.03 -28.18
C PRO A 304 -25.37 17.34 -26.86
N SER A 305 -25.76 16.07 -26.91
CA SER A 305 -26.00 15.25 -25.73
C SER A 305 -24.67 14.93 -25.04
N MET A 306 -24.63 15.03 -23.71
CA MET A 306 -23.49 14.62 -22.89
C MET A 306 -23.47 13.11 -22.60
N GLN A 307 -24.59 12.42 -22.90
CA GLN A 307 -24.74 10.98 -22.61
C GLN A 307 -23.62 10.10 -23.22
N PRO A 308 -23.15 10.27 -24.46
CA PRO A 308 -22.03 9.47 -24.97
C PRO A 308 -20.73 9.65 -24.21
N MET A 309 -20.50 10.82 -23.62
CA MET A 309 -19.30 11.09 -22.81
C MET A 309 -19.37 10.36 -21.46
N THR A 310 -20.51 10.44 -20.80
CA THR A 310 -20.77 9.71 -19.53
C THR A 310 -20.72 8.19 -19.75
N GLU A 311 -21.27 7.68 -20.85
CA GLU A 311 -21.17 6.26 -21.21
C GLU A 311 -19.72 5.83 -21.49
N HIS A 312 -18.95 6.67 -22.17
CA HIS A 312 -17.51 6.41 -22.40
C HIS A 312 -16.73 6.33 -21.08
N PHE A 313 -16.93 7.30 -20.18
CA PHE A 313 -16.31 7.27 -18.86
C PHE A 313 -16.73 6.03 -18.06
N GLY A 314 -18.01 5.66 -18.10
CA GLY A 314 -18.53 4.43 -17.51
C GLY A 314 -17.84 3.16 -18.04
N ASN A 315 -17.53 3.12 -19.34
CA ASN A 315 -16.78 2.00 -19.92
C ASN A 315 -15.31 1.98 -19.46
N LEU A 316 -14.69 3.13 -19.23
CA LEU A 316 -13.34 3.21 -18.64
C LEU A 316 -13.32 2.69 -17.19
N CYS A 317 -14.35 3.01 -16.38
CA CYS A 317 -14.51 2.46 -15.04
C CYS A 317 -14.62 0.93 -15.05
N LYS A 318 -15.40 0.35 -15.98
CA LYS A 318 -15.52 -1.11 -16.14
C LYS A 318 -14.19 -1.76 -16.54
N ARG A 319 -13.44 -1.15 -17.44
CA ARG A 319 -12.09 -1.62 -17.81
C ARG A 319 -11.12 -1.56 -16.64
N MET A 320 -11.17 -0.49 -15.85
CA MET A 320 -10.36 -0.34 -14.66
C MET A 320 -10.71 -1.40 -13.60
N SER A 321 -12.00 -1.68 -13.42
CA SER A 321 -12.50 -2.76 -12.56
C SER A 321 -11.95 -4.12 -12.99
N ALA A 322 -12.03 -4.45 -14.30
CA ALA A 322 -11.50 -5.69 -14.86
C ALA A 322 -9.98 -5.83 -14.65
N ALA A 323 -9.20 -4.75 -14.89
CA ALA A 323 -7.75 -4.74 -14.72
C ALA A 323 -7.30 -4.93 -13.27
N THR A 324 -8.04 -4.38 -12.31
CA THR A 324 -7.64 -4.34 -10.89
C THR A 324 -8.29 -5.41 -10.04
N GLY A 325 -9.46 -5.91 -10.43
CA GLY A 325 -10.33 -6.77 -9.61
C GLY A 325 -11.08 -6.01 -8.52
N ILE A 326 -11.11 -4.69 -8.59
CA ILE A 326 -11.87 -3.82 -7.68
C ILE A 326 -13.25 -3.61 -8.28
N HIS A 327 -14.30 -3.74 -7.45
CA HIS A 327 -15.68 -3.57 -7.91
C HIS A 327 -15.89 -2.18 -8.54
N VAL A 328 -16.67 -2.12 -9.61
CA VAL A 328 -16.89 -0.90 -10.41
C VAL A 328 -17.49 0.25 -9.60
N GLY A 329 -18.27 -0.05 -8.56
CA GLY A 329 -18.81 0.93 -7.61
C GLY A 329 -17.76 1.76 -6.89
N GLN A 330 -16.57 1.20 -6.69
CA GLN A 330 -15.43 1.93 -6.09
C GLN A 330 -14.85 3.00 -7.04
N PHE A 331 -15.18 2.94 -8.33
CA PHE A 331 -14.79 3.93 -9.34
C PHE A 331 -15.90 4.96 -9.64
N GLY A 332 -16.98 4.99 -8.83
CA GLY A 332 -18.02 6.00 -8.89
C GLY A 332 -19.26 5.62 -9.72
N ILE A 333 -19.36 4.39 -10.22
CA ILE A 333 -20.58 3.90 -10.88
C ILE A 333 -21.47 3.25 -9.82
N MET A 334 -22.59 3.89 -9.50
CA MET A 334 -23.59 3.33 -8.60
C MET A 334 -24.61 2.49 -9.41
N SER A 335 -24.98 1.34 -8.87
CA SER A 335 -26.13 0.58 -9.36
C SER A 335 -27.41 1.19 -8.81
N ASP A 336 -28.43 1.36 -9.65
CA ASP A 336 -29.73 1.89 -9.24
C ASP A 336 -30.48 0.93 -8.27
N ASN A 337 -30.09 -0.34 -8.23
CA ASN A 337 -30.62 -1.33 -7.30
C ASN A 337 -29.58 -1.67 -6.24
N PRO A 338 -29.94 -1.58 -4.93
CA PRO A 338 -29.05 -2.01 -3.87
C PRO A 338 -28.82 -3.53 -4.00
N SER A 339 -27.55 -3.93 -4.14
CA SER A 339 -27.15 -5.34 -4.15
C SER A 339 -27.40 -5.96 -2.77
N SER A 340 -27.74 -7.25 -2.71
CA SER A 340 -27.80 -7.98 -1.45
C SER A 340 -26.39 -8.07 -0.83
N ALA A 341 -26.31 -8.28 0.49
CA ALA A 341 -25.02 -8.45 1.15
C ALA A 341 -24.19 -9.59 0.55
N GLU A 342 -24.84 -10.67 0.11
CA GLU A 342 -24.22 -11.81 -0.55
C GLU A 342 -23.68 -11.43 -1.95
N ALA A 343 -24.42 -10.60 -2.69
CA ALA A 343 -23.96 -10.11 -4.00
C ALA A 343 -22.72 -9.20 -3.84
N ILE A 344 -22.72 -8.29 -2.88
CA ILE A 344 -21.57 -7.44 -2.56
C ILE A 344 -20.35 -8.28 -2.18
N TYR A 345 -20.55 -9.35 -1.42
CA TYR A 345 -19.47 -10.27 -1.06
C TYR A 345 -18.90 -10.99 -2.28
N ALA A 346 -19.76 -11.53 -3.15
CA ALA A 346 -19.36 -12.20 -4.38
C ALA A 346 -18.64 -11.24 -5.35
N GLU A 347 -19.07 -9.98 -5.42
CA GLU A 347 -18.44 -8.94 -6.26
C GLU A 347 -17.01 -8.57 -5.79
N ASN A 348 -16.72 -8.72 -4.49
CA ASN A 348 -15.39 -8.47 -3.92
C ASN A 348 -14.47 -9.71 -3.91
N GLU A 349 -14.98 -10.90 -4.22
CA GLU A 349 -14.20 -12.14 -4.19
C GLU A 349 -12.89 -12.09 -5.00
N PRO A 350 -12.86 -11.53 -6.24
CA PRO A 350 -11.62 -11.43 -7.00
C PRO A 350 -10.52 -10.61 -6.30
N LEU A 351 -10.91 -9.55 -5.58
CA LEU A 351 -9.99 -8.74 -4.79
C LEU A 351 -9.50 -9.52 -3.57
N ILE A 352 -10.40 -10.20 -2.87
CA ILE A 352 -10.08 -11.02 -1.69
C ILE A 352 -9.07 -12.11 -2.03
N LEU A 353 -9.22 -12.78 -3.17
CA LEU A 353 -8.26 -13.78 -3.64
C LEU A 353 -6.87 -13.19 -3.89
N LYS A 354 -6.79 -12.00 -4.48
CA LYS A 354 -5.53 -11.26 -4.64
C LYS A 354 -4.91 -10.87 -3.30
N CYS A 355 -5.73 -10.45 -2.33
CA CYS A 355 -5.26 -10.17 -0.97
C CYS A 355 -4.68 -11.42 -0.29
N LYS A 356 -5.38 -12.56 -0.39
CA LYS A 356 -4.90 -13.85 0.16
C LYS A 356 -3.59 -14.31 -0.47
N SER A 357 -3.43 -14.13 -1.79
CA SER A 357 -2.17 -14.42 -2.48
C SER A 357 -1.03 -13.55 -1.95
N PHE A 358 -1.24 -12.23 -1.88
CA PHE A 358 -0.24 -11.31 -1.34
C PHE A 358 0.11 -11.60 0.13
N ILE A 359 -0.89 -11.91 0.97
CA ILE A 359 -0.66 -12.25 2.40
C ILE A 359 0.26 -13.46 2.52
N ARG A 360 0.18 -14.45 1.62
CA ARG A 360 1.07 -15.62 1.62
C ARG A 360 2.53 -15.22 1.44
N GLU A 361 2.83 -14.36 0.46
CA GLU A 361 4.17 -13.84 0.21
C GLU A 361 4.66 -12.94 1.35
N ALA A 362 3.76 -12.08 1.87
CA ALA A 362 4.08 -11.21 2.99
C ALA A 362 4.39 -12.00 4.28
N LYS A 363 3.71 -13.13 4.52
CA LYS A 363 3.99 -14.01 5.66
C LYS A 363 5.40 -14.57 5.61
N ALA A 364 5.84 -15.06 4.46
CA ALA A 364 7.20 -15.59 4.29
C ALA A 364 8.25 -14.52 4.58
N ALA A 365 8.13 -13.34 3.96
CA ALA A 365 9.07 -12.24 4.18
C ALA A 365 9.12 -11.75 5.65
N LEU A 366 7.95 -11.68 6.31
CA LEU A 366 7.85 -11.26 7.70
C LEU A 366 8.38 -12.32 8.68
N ALA A 367 8.15 -13.61 8.39
CA ALA A 367 8.70 -14.69 9.19
C ALA A 367 10.23 -14.65 9.15
N ASN A 368 10.82 -14.55 7.97
CA ASN A 368 12.28 -14.45 7.81
C ASN A 368 12.85 -13.20 8.52
N ALA A 369 12.16 -12.05 8.42
CA ALA A 369 12.58 -10.84 9.12
C ALA A 369 12.48 -10.98 10.66
N ALA A 370 11.48 -11.70 11.15
CA ALA A 370 11.32 -11.98 12.58
C ALA A 370 12.39 -12.96 13.07
N THR A 371 12.72 -14.01 12.32
CA THR A 371 13.83 -14.93 12.59
C THR A 371 15.16 -14.19 12.66
N ALA A 372 15.46 -13.32 11.70
CA ALA A 372 16.66 -12.48 11.73
C ALA A 372 16.69 -11.53 12.93
N ALA A 373 15.53 -11.04 13.37
CA ALA A 373 15.43 -10.22 14.56
C ALA A 373 15.71 -11.02 15.83
N ILE A 374 15.23 -12.26 15.93
CA ILE A 374 15.58 -13.19 17.04
C ILE A 374 17.08 -13.46 17.04
N ALA A 375 17.67 -13.80 15.89
CA ALA A 375 19.10 -14.01 15.75
C ALA A 375 19.91 -12.80 16.25
N THR A 376 19.48 -11.59 15.90
CA THR A 376 20.11 -10.33 16.35
C THR A 376 19.99 -10.14 17.86
N GLU A 377 18.84 -10.41 18.47
CA GLU A 377 18.61 -10.28 19.93
C GLU A 377 19.43 -11.31 20.74
N LEU A 378 19.60 -12.52 20.19
CA LEU A 378 20.36 -13.60 20.85
C LEU A 378 21.85 -13.58 20.52
N GLY A 379 22.27 -12.82 19.48
CA GLY A 379 23.66 -12.81 19.01
C GLY A 379 24.11 -14.14 18.39
N CYS A 380 23.18 -14.87 17.75
CA CYS A 380 23.45 -16.12 17.04
C CYS A 380 23.32 -15.97 15.54
N SER A 381 23.64 -17.02 14.78
CA SER A 381 23.44 -17.03 13.33
C SER A 381 21.95 -17.11 12.93
N TYR A 382 21.64 -16.73 11.70
CA TYR A 382 20.29 -16.85 11.16
C TYR A 382 19.80 -18.31 11.16
N GLU A 383 20.66 -19.24 10.75
CA GLU A 383 20.37 -20.69 10.69
C GLU A 383 20.06 -21.25 12.08
N GLU A 384 20.86 -20.88 13.10
CA GLU A 384 20.61 -21.29 14.49
C GLU A 384 19.28 -20.78 15.03
N ALA A 385 18.89 -19.55 14.67
CA ALA A 385 17.60 -18.97 15.08
C ALA A 385 16.43 -19.61 14.33
N GLU A 386 16.61 -19.97 13.06
CA GLU A 386 15.60 -20.66 12.24
C GLU A 386 15.33 -22.07 12.77
N ASP A 387 16.37 -22.81 13.14
CA ASP A 387 16.25 -24.13 13.76
C ASP A 387 15.59 -24.09 15.15
N ALA A 388 15.82 -23.01 15.90
CA ALA A 388 15.32 -22.88 17.27
C ALA A 388 13.85 -22.43 17.35
N CYS A 389 13.35 -21.65 16.40
CA CYS A 389 12.02 -21.04 16.48
C CYS A 389 11.27 -21.02 15.14
N GLY A 390 10.17 -21.77 15.08
CA GLY A 390 9.22 -21.72 13.99
C GLY A 390 8.31 -20.48 14.06
N VAL A 391 8.71 -19.35 13.44
CA VAL A 391 7.92 -18.11 13.47
C VAL A 391 6.68 -18.23 12.60
N SER A 392 5.51 -18.06 13.20
CA SER A 392 4.21 -17.94 12.51
C SER A 392 3.73 -16.50 12.45
N VAL A 393 3.24 -16.08 11.28
CA VAL A 393 2.77 -14.70 11.04
C VAL A 393 1.28 -14.68 10.81
N HIS A 394 0.58 -13.80 11.52
CA HIS A 394 -0.87 -13.70 11.49
C HIS A 394 -1.34 -12.43 10.79
N PHE A 395 -2.38 -12.56 9.96
CA PHE A 395 -3.13 -11.48 9.35
C PHE A 395 -4.61 -11.73 9.56
N LEU A 396 -5.37 -10.66 9.70
CA LEU A 396 -6.83 -10.75 9.74
C LEU A 396 -7.38 -11.25 8.40
N ASN A 397 -8.58 -11.83 8.44
CA ASN A 397 -9.23 -12.33 7.22
C ASN A 397 -9.59 -11.16 6.29
N PRO A 398 -9.06 -11.08 5.06
CA PRO A 398 -9.36 -9.99 4.14
C PRO A 398 -10.81 -9.94 3.66
N ALA A 399 -11.58 -11.00 3.85
CA ALA A 399 -12.98 -11.07 3.42
C ALA A 399 -13.92 -10.18 4.26
N MET A 400 -13.50 -9.74 5.47
CA MET A 400 -14.29 -8.91 6.38
C MET A 400 -15.77 -9.36 6.44
N PRO A 401 -16.05 -10.59 6.89
CA PRO A 401 -17.43 -11.05 7.01
C PRO A 401 -18.19 -10.14 7.98
N THR A 402 -19.50 -10.01 7.81
CA THR A 402 -20.32 -9.24 8.76
C THR A 402 -20.18 -9.79 10.17
N LEU A 403 -20.29 -8.94 11.19
CA LEU A 403 -20.18 -9.36 12.58
C LEU A 403 -21.12 -10.54 12.91
N ALA A 404 -22.32 -10.53 12.33
CA ALA A 404 -23.29 -11.63 12.49
C ALA A 404 -22.77 -12.95 11.88
N GLN A 405 -22.17 -12.93 10.69
CA GLN A 405 -21.59 -14.12 10.06
C GLN A 405 -20.36 -14.63 10.82
N GLN A 406 -19.54 -13.72 11.34
CA GLN A 406 -18.38 -14.05 12.17
C GLN A 406 -18.81 -14.72 13.48
N THR A 407 -19.80 -14.14 14.17
CA THR A 407 -20.34 -14.66 15.41
C THR A 407 -20.98 -16.04 15.20
N ASP A 408 -21.77 -16.22 14.15
CA ASP A 408 -22.39 -17.52 13.84
C ASP A 408 -21.34 -18.61 13.53
N SER A 409 -20.31 -18.27 12.78
CA SER A 409 -19.17 -19.14 12.49
C SER A 409 -18.39 -19.52 13.76
N SER A 410 -18.10 -18.54 14.62
CA SER A 410 -17.32 -18.75 15.83
C SER A 410 -18.08 -19.56 16.88
N ILE A 411 -19.42 -19.39 16.99
CA ILE A 411 -20.26 -20.20 17.85
C ILE A 411 -20.30 -21.66 17.36
N LYS A 412 -20.38 -21.89 16.05
CA LYS A 412 -20.30 -23.24 15.48
C LYS A 412 -18.95 -23.91 15.76
N LEU A 413 -17.85 -23.18 15.67
CA LEU A 413 -16.52 -23.66 16.05
C LEU A 413 -16.43 -23.97 17.55
N ALA A 414 -16.97 -23.09 18.39
CA ALA A 414 -16.99 -23.30 19.84
C ALA A 414 -17.83 -24.49 20.27
N SER A 415 -18.87 -24.84 19.50
CA SER A 415 -19.67 -26.05 19.74
C SER A 415 -18.98 -27.35 19.29
N ALA A 416 -18.05 -27.26 18.33
CA ALA A 416 -17.30 -28.39 17.77
C ALA A 416 -15.98 -28.66 18.50
N VAL A 417 -15.35 -27.62 19.08
CA VAL A 417 -14.05 -27.71 19.77
C VAL A 417 -14.26 -27.30 21.24
N GLU A 418 -14.13 -28.26 22.14
CA GLU A 418 -14.30 -28.03 23.57
C GLU A 418 -13.25 -27.04 24.09
N GLY A 419 -13.68 -26.04 24.87
CA GLY A 419 -12.82 -24.99 25.42
C GLY A 419 -12.50 -23.83 24.46
N PHE A 420 -12.85 -23.90 23.18
CA PHE A 420 -12.56 -22.86 22.20
C PHE A 420 -13.16 -21.48 22.56
N ALA A 421 -14.36 -21.47 23.15
CA ALA A 421 -15.02 -20.24 23.59
C ALA A 421 -14.24 -19.43 24.65
N GLY A 422 -13.33 -20.09 25.38
CA GLY A 422 -12.46 -19.46 26.38
C GLY A 422 -11.14 -18.91 25.82
N THR A 423 -10.87 -19.10 24.52
CA THR A 423 -9.61 -18.72 23.92
C THR A 423 -9.58 -17.27 23.44
N PRO A 424 -8.44 -16.57 23.49
CA PRO A 424 -8.26 -15.25 22.87
C PRO A 424 -8.67 -15.22 21.39
N THR A 425 -8.42 -16.30 20.67
CA THR A 425 -8.77 -16.44 19.25
C THR A 425 -10.29 -16.36 19.03
N PHE A 426 -11.11 -16.99 19.90
CA PHE A 426 -12.56 -16.90 19.82
C PHE A 426 -13.03 -15.45 19.97
N TRP A 427 -12.47 -14.70 20.90
CA TRP A 427 -12.89 -13.31 21.16
C TRP A 427 -12.46 -12.39 20.03
N ARG A 428 -11.26 -12.54 19.47
CA ARG A 428 -10.81 -11.82 18.27
C ARG A 428 -11.70 -12.10 17.06
N LEU A 429 -12.11 -13.34 16.86
CA LEU A 429 -13.04 -13.72 15.80
C LEU A 429 -14.42 -13.05 15.98
N ASN A 430 -14.81 -12.69 17.19
CA ASN A 430 -16.05 -11.98 17.51
C ASN A 430 -15.88 -10.45 17.52
N GLY A 431 -14.75 -9.93 17.07
CA GLY A 431 -14.52 -8.51 16.85
C GLY A 431 -13.99 -7.75 18.06
N LEU A 432 -13.53 -8.45 19.12
CA LEU A 432 -12.84 -7.79 20.23
C LEU A 432 -11.40 -7.44 19.81
N ASP A 433 -10.98 -6.25 20.18
CA ASP A 433 -9.58 -5.82 19.97
C ASP A 433 -8.63 -6.44 21.02
N ASP A 434 -7.32 -6.31 20.81
CA ASP A 434 -6.32 -6.90 21.70
C ASP A 434 -6.38 -6.39 23.16
N ASP A 435 -6.79 -5.15 23.37
CA ASP A 435 -6.94 -4.58 24.70
C ASP A 435 -8.19 -5.11 25.38
N GLU A 436 -9.29 -5.26 24.65
CA GLU A 436 -10.52 -5.89 25.11
C GLU A 436 -10.30 -7.38 25.42
N VAL A 437 -9.59 -8.11 24.54
CA VAL A 437 -9.21 -9.51 24.77
C VAL A 437 -8.38 -9.66 26.06
N ARG A 438 -7.41 -8.79 26.31
CA ARG A 438 -6.62 -8.78 27.55
C ARG A 438 -7.49 -8.51 28.77
N ASN A 439 -8.41 -7.55 28.68
CA ASN A 439 -9.32 -7.21 29.76
C ASN A 439 -10.22 -8.41 30.10
N VAL A 440 -10.87 -9.02 29.10
CA VAL A 440 -11.72 -10.21 29.28
C VAL A 440 -10.91 -11.37 29.84
N SER A 441 -9.70 -11.64 29.32
CA SER A 441 -8.80 -12.67 29.86
C SER A 441 -8.46 -12.45 31.33
N SER A 442 -8.19 -11.19 31.71
CA SER A 442 -7.87 -10.84 33.09
C SER A 442 -9.08 -10.99 34.02
N GLU A 443 -10.28 -10.65 33.54
CA GLU A 443 -11.53 -10.82 34.30
C GLU A 443 -11.85 -12.30 34.52
N ILE A 444 -11.71 -13.14 33.50
CA ILE A 444 -11.91 -14.57 33.59
C ILE A 444 -10.95 -15.18 34.61
N ARG A 445 -9.65 -14.87 34.54
CA ARG A 445 -8.65 -15.33 35.51
C ARG A 445 -9.03 -14.93 36.94
N ARG A 446 -9.42 -13.66 37.15
CA ARG A 446 -9.87 -13.18 38.48
C ARG A 446 -11.10 -13.93 38.97
N ASN A 447 -12.06 -14.23 38.11
CA ASN A 447 -13.28 -14.96 38.46
C ASN A 447 -12.96 -16.43 38.80
N VAL A 448 -12.11 -17.11 38.04
CA VAL A 448 -11.65 -18.47 38.32
C VAL A 448 -10.88 -18.52 39.65
N THR A 449 -9.97 -17.58 39.89
CA THR A 449 -9.24 -17.51 41.17
C THR A 449 -10.21 -17.25 42.35
N ARG A 450 -11.23 -16.40 42.16
CA ARG A 450 -12.24 -16.09 43.17
C ARG A 450 -13.14 -17.28 43.47
N SER A 451 -13.56 -18.04 42.44
CA SER A 451 -14.38 -19.24 42.63
C SER A 451 -13.57 -20.34 43.34
N ALA A 452 -12.32 -20.58 42.94
CA ALA A 452 -11.45 -21.54 43.60
C ALA A 452 -11.15 -21.16 45.08
N ALA A 453 -11.01 -19.87 45.39
CA ALA A 453 -10.86 -19.40 46.78
C ALA A 453 -12.14 -19.58 47.59
N LEU A 454 -13.31 -19.37 47.00
CA LEU A 454 -14.62 -19.62 47.62
C LEU A 454 -14.85 -21.12 47.88
N ASP A 455 -14.51 -21.99 46.94
CA ASP A 455 -14.62 -23.45 47.09
C ASP A 455 -13.69 -23.96 48.18
N LEU A 456 -12.48 -23.43 48.31
CA LEU A 456 -11.56 -23.71 49.41
C LEU A 456 -12.11 -23.26 50.77
N MET A 457 -12.74 -22.07 50.84
CA MET A 457 -13.36 -21.58 52.09
C MET A 457 -14.58 -22.42 52.47
N VAL A 458 -15.40 -22.84 51.52
CA VAL A 458 -16.55 -23.73 51.76
C VAL A 458 -16.08 -25.12 52.19
N GLY A 459 -15.02 -25.67 51.59
CA GLY A 459 -14.42 -26.94 51.96
C GLY A 459 -13.85 -26.92 53.39
N VAL A 460 -13.25 -25.79 53.82
CA VAL A 460 -12.76 -25.62 55.21
C VAL A 460 -13.92 -25.50 56.20
N THR A 461 -15.04 -24.88 55.85
CA THR A 461 -16.23 -24.78 56.72
C THR A 461 -16.92 -26.12 56.90
N GLN A 462 -16.98 -27.00 55.90
CA GLN A 462 -17.53 -28.34 56.00
C GLN A 462 -16.64 -29.32 56.81
N ALA A 463 -15.32 -29.09 56.84
CA ALA A 463 -14.38 -29.91 57.65
C ALA A 463 -14.37 -29.53 59.14
N ALA A 464 -15.04 -28.42 59.51
CA ALA A 464 -15.09 -27.90 60.87
C ALA A 464 -16.36 -28.21 61.66
N GLU A 465 -17.30 -29.01 61.12
CA GLU A 465 -18.47 -29.47 61.89
C GLU A 465 -18.01 -30.55 62.87
N PRO A 466 -18.19 -30.34 64.19
CA PRO A 466 -17.81 -31.33 65.18
C PRO A 466 -18.75 -32.54 65.10
N ALA A 467 -18.18 -33.74 65.18
CA ALA A 467 -18.93 -35.00 65.22
C ALA A 467 -19.94 -34.94 66.39
N PRO A 468 -21.20 -35.44 66.22
CA PRO A 468 -22.16 -35.48 67.26
C PRO A 468 -21.66 -36.36 68.43
N PRO A 469 -21.96 -36.01 69.69
CA PRO A 469 -21.52 -36.80 70.84
C PRO A 469 -22.13 -38.22 70.78
N ALA A 470 -21.30 -39.22 71.04
CA ALA A 470 -21.74 -40.61 71.21
C ALA A 470 -22.64 -40.72 72.40
N ASP A 471 -23.91 -41.14 72.23
CA ASP A 471 -24.79 -41.51 73.28
C ASP A 471 -24.32 -42.81 73.92
N ASP A 472 -24.14 -42.78 75.25
CA ASP A 472 -23.99 -43.94 76.14
C ASP A 472 -25.30 -44.71 76.32
#